data_d02043296fd21a38efa42675ae5e43fa
#
_entry.id   d02043296fd21a38efa42675ae5e43fa
#
_cell.length_a   1.000
_cell.length_b   1.000
_cell.length_c   1.000
_cell.angle_alpha   90.00
_cell.angle_beta   90.00
_cell.angle_gamma   90.00
#
_symmetry.space_group_name_H-M   'P 1'
#
loop_
_entity.id
_entity.type
_entity.pdbx_description
1 polymer ?
#
loop_
_entity_poly.entity_id
_entity_poly.type
_entity_poly.pdbx_seq_one_letter_code
_entity_poly.pdbx_strand_id
1 'polypeptide(L)'
;MTSKNTICLWFDKDAHEAARFYAATFPNSEVTAVHKAPGDFPGGKAGDVLTVDFTVLGVPCMGLNGGPQFKHSEAFSFQVATDDQEETDRYWNAIVGNGGQESECGWCRDRWGLSWQITPRTLTEALAKGGAEAKRAFDAMMTMKKIDVAQIDAARRG
;
A
#
# COMPACT_ATOMS: atom_id res chain seq x y z
N MET A 1 -20.62 13.26 -3.81
CA MET A 1 -21.31 12.23 -2.99
C MET A 1 -20.30 11.64 -2.00
N THR A 2 -20.68 11.61 -0.74
CA THR A 2 -19.80 11.05 0.30
C THR A 2 -19.76 9.53 0.20
N SER A 3 -18.55 8.93 0.22
CA SER A 3 -18.40 7.49 0.22
C SER A 3 -19.01 6.89 1.49
N LYS A 4 -19.70 5.77 1.34
CA LYS A 4 -20.29 5.04 2.47
C LYS A 4 -19.35 3.95 3.01
N ASN A 5 -18.25 3.68 2.31
CA ASN A 5 -17.34 2.62 2.64
C ASN A 5 -15.95 3.22 2.96
N THR A 6 -15.43 2.87 4.12
CA THR A 6 -14.11 3.33 4.59
C THR A 6 -13.30 2.11 5.00
N ILE A 7 -12.06 2.04 4.55
CA ILE A 7 -11.14 0.98 4.96
C ILE A 7 -10.58 1.35 6.33
N CYS A 8 -10.79 0.48 7.32
CA CYS A 8 -10.20 0.66 8.64
C CYS A 8 -8.91 -0.15 8.74
N LEU A 9 -7.81 0.53 9.06
CA LEU A 9 -6.51 -0.08 9.26
C LEU A 9 -6.14 0.00 10.73
N TRP A 10 -5.84 -1.15 11.34
CA TRP A 10 -5.47 -1.24 12.75
C TRP A 10 -4.00 -0.90 12.96
N PHE A 11 -3.71 -0.09 13.98
CA PHE A 11 -2.34 0.26 14.38
C PHE A 11 -2.17 0.18 15.89
N ASP A 12 -0.93 0.02 16.33
CA ASP A 12 -0.54 0.15 17.72
C ASP A 12 0.15 1.52 17.90
N LYS A 13 -0.64 2.56 18.18
CA LYS A 13 -0.21 3.94 18.44
C LYS A 13 0.28 4.73 17.22
N ASP A 14 0.48 4.11 16.07
CA ASP A 14 1.18 4.70 14.93
C ASP A 14 0.26 5.20 13.81
N ALA A 15 -1.06 5.23 14.01
CA ALA A 15 -2.00 5.56 12.94
C ALA A 15 -1.70 6.92 12.29
N HIS A 16 -1.38 7.93 13.08
CA HIS A 16 -1.12 9.28 12.55
C HIS A 16 0.20 9.33 11.77
N GLU A 17 1.24 8.69 12.29
CA GLU A 17 2.53 8.62 11.61
C GLU A 17 2.40 7.88 10.27
N ALA A 18 1.71 6.74 10.27
CA ALA A 18 1.46 5.96 9.06
C ALA A 18 0.67 6.77 8.02
N ALA A 19 -0.42 7.42 8.44
CA ALA A 19 -1.25 8.22 7.54
C ALA A 19 -0.44 9.36 6.91
N ARG A 20 0.42 10.03 7.68
CA ARG A 20 1.29 11.08 7.16
C ARG A 20 2.30 10.54 6.16
N PHE A 21 2.84 9.35 6.41
CA PHE A 21 3.76 8.71 5.47
C PHE A 21 3.05 8.42 4.13
N TYR A 22 1.84 7.87 4.16
CA TYR A 22 1.09 7.59 2.94
C TYR A 22 0.74 8.88 2.19
N ALA A 23 0.35 9.91 2.91
CA ALA A 23 0.04 11.21 2.31
C ALA A 23 1.27 11.84 1.63
N ALA A 24 2.45 11.67 2.22
CA ALA A 24 3.69 12.20 1.64
C ALA A 24 4.21 11.36 0.47
N THR A 25 3.85 10.08 0.42
CA THR A 25 4.38 9.13 -0.56
C THR A 25 3.56 9.10 -1.85
N PHE A 26 2.22 9.14 -1.74
CA PHE A 26 1.33 8.95 -2.88
C PHE A 26 0.59 10.23 -3.23
N PRO A 27 0.30 10.46 -4.54
CA PRO A 27 -0.55 11.56 -4.95
C PRO A 27 -1.99 11.32 -4.51
N ASN A 28 -2.80 12.38 -4.47
CA ASN A 28 -4.22 12.31 -4.08
C ASN A 28 -4.41 11.56 -2.76
N SER A 29 -3.53 11.86 -1.80
CA SER A 29 -3.49 11.21 -0.49
C SER A 29 -3.24 12.28 0.56
N GLU A 30 -4.10 12.34 1.58
CA GLU A 30 -4.01 13.37 2.61
C GLU A 30 -4.59 12.89 3.93
N VAL A 31 -4.12 13.48 5.03
CA VAL A 31 -4.75 13.34 6.34
C VAL A 31 -5.86 14.36 6.44
N THR A 32 -7.10 13.91 6.63
CA THR A 32 -8.28 14.79 6.64
C THR A 32 -8.76 15.14 8.04
N ALA A 33 -8.56 14.27 9.02
CA ALA A 33 -8.96 14.54 10.41
C ALA A 33 -8.19 13.68 11.39
N VAL A 34 -7.97 14.19 12.58
CA VAL A 34 -7.36 13.46 13.70
C VAL A 34 -8.31 13.56 14.88
N HIS A 35 -8.73 12.42 15.42
CA HIS A 35 -9.67 12.38 16.53
C HIS A 35 -9.01 11.80 17.79
N LYS A 36 -9.14 12.55 18.87
CA LYS A 36 -8.62 12.12 20.18
C LYS A 36 -9.67 11.32 20.94
N ALA A 37 -9.20 10.38 21.74
CA ALA A 37 -10.09 9.52 22.54
C ALA A 37 -10.80 10.36 23.62
N PRO A 38 -12.13 10.23 23.72
CA PRO A 38 -12.89 10.94 24.76
C PRO A 38 -12.78 10.28 26.13
N GLY A 39 -12.23 9.08 26.19
CA GLY A 39 -12.02 8.31 27.41
C GLY A 39 -10.93 7.28 27.21
N ASP A 40 -10.53 6.60 28.29
CA ASP A 40 -9.55 5.52 28.21
C ASP A 40 -10.08 4.37 27.35
N PHE A 41 -9.19 3.72 26.61
CA PHE A 41 -9.53 2.63 25.68
C PHE A 41 -8.41 1.58 25.69
N PRO A 42 -8.63 0.37 25.13
CA PRO A 42 -7.62 -0.70 25.20
C PRO A 42 -6.25 -0.31 24.63
N GLY A 43 -6.19 0.56 23.62
CA GLY A 43 -4.96 0.99 22.99
C GLY A 43 -4.34 2.25 23.56
N GLY A 44 -4.98 2.91 24.57
CA GLY A 44 -4.46 4.17 25.12
C GLY A 44 -5.39 4.82 26.13
N LYS A 45 -5.15 6.10 26.35
CA LYS A 45 -5.87 6.90 27.35
C LYS A 45 -6.63 8.06 26.72
N ALA A 46 -7.57 8.61 27.49
CA ALA A 46 -8.27 9.83 27.12
C ALA A 46 -7.26 10.89 26.64
N GLY A 47 -7.55 11.53 25.53
CA GLY A 47 -6.69 12.55 24.91
C GLY A 47 -5.66 12.01 23.93
N ASP A 48 -5.38 10.73 23.94
CA ASP A 48 -4.53 10.11 22.91
C ASP A 48 -5.25 10.08 21.56
N VAL A 49 -4.49 10.03 20.48
CA VAL A 49 -5.07 9.86 19.13
C VAL A 49 -5.75 8.49 19.07
N LEU A 50 -7.04 8.49 18.79
CA LEU A 50 -7.81 7.25 18.63
C LEU A 50 -7.92 6.86 17.18
N THR A 51 -8.39 7.78 16.33
CA THR A 51 -8.56 7.52 14.91
C THR A 51 -7.98 8.67 14.07
N VAL A 52 -7.55 8.32 12.87
CA VAL A 52 -7.06 9.29 11.87
C VAL A 52 -7.77 8.99 10.56
N ASP A 53 -8.48 9.98 10.05
CA ASP A 53 -9.10 9.89 8.72
C ASP A 53 -8.12 10.35 7.66
N PHE A 54 -7.97 9.57 6.61
CA PHE A 54 -7.04 9.90 5.53
C PHE A 54 -7.49 9.24 4.23
N THR A 55 -6.85 9.65 3.14
CA THR A 55 -7.04 9.00 1.84
C THR A 55 -5.72 8.42 1.35
N VAL A 56 -5.80 7.32 0.64
CA VAL A 56 -4.68 6.74 -0.11
C VAL A 56 -5.10 6.66 -1.56
N LEU A 57 -4.45 7.44 -2.42
CA LEU A 57 -4.78 7.50 -3.85
C LEU A 57 -6.30 7.66 -4.07
N GLY A 58 -6.91 8.52 -3.27
CA GLY A 58 -8.34 8.82 -3.32
C GLY A 58 -9.23 7.83 -2.57
N VAL A 59 -8.70 6.73 -2.05
CA VAL A 59 -9.50 5.74 -1.29
C VAL A 59 -9.63 6.20 0.16
N PRO A 60 -10.86 6.37 0.68
CA PRO A 60 -11.05 6.78 2.08
C PRO A 60 -10.62 5.67 3.04
N CYS A 61 -9.81 6.06 4.03
CA CYS A 61 -9.28 5.17 5.05
C CYS A 61 -9.43 5.80 6.42
N MET A 62 -9.44 4.94 7.44
CA MET A 62 -9.37 5.34 8.84
C MET A 62 -8.30 4.50 9.52
N GLY A 63 -7.32 5.14 10.15
CA GLY A 63 -6.37 4.45 11.01
C GLY A 63 -6.91 4.42 12.44
N LEU A 64 -7.00 3.22 13.01
CA LEU A 64 -7.45 3.03 14.38
C LEU A 64 -6.27 2.61 15.24
N ASN A 65 -5.99 3.37 16.30
CA ASN A 65 -5.00 2.99 17.30
C ASN A 65 -5.63 2.04 18.31
N GLY A 66 -5.78 0.78 17.92
CA GLY A 66 -6.48 -0.22 18.74
C GLY A 66 -5.59 -0.95 19.75
N GLY A 67 -4.27 -0.82 19.63
CA GLY A 67 -3.33 -1.50 20.52
C GLY A 67 -2.56 -2.63 19.81
N PRO A 68 -1.77 -3.42 20.55
CA PRO A 68 -0.85 -4.38 19.94
C PRO A 68 -1.46 -5.74 19.57
N GLN A 69 -2.79 -5.94 19.75
CA GLN A 69 -3.41 -7.26 19.64
C GLN A 69 -3.41 -7.83 18.22
N PHE A 70 -3.52 -6.99 17.19
CA PHE A 70 -3.62 -7.44 15.80
C PHE A 70 -2.51 -6.85 14.95
N LYS A 71 -2.03 -7.66 14.01
CA LYS A 71 -0.99 -7.27 13.06
C LYS A 71 -1.47 -7.46 11.64
N HIS A 72 -0.96 -6.64 10.72
CA HIS A 72 -1.24 -6.79 9.31
C HIS A 72 -0.58 -8.04 8.74
N SER A 73 -1.17 -8.57 7.70
CA SER A 73 -0.66 -9.72 6.96
C SER A 73 -0.88 -9.49 5.46
N GLU A 74 -0.38 -10.41 4.65
CA GLU A 74 -0.56 -10.38 3.20
C GLU A 74 -2.01 -10.67 2.74
N ALA A 75 -2.91 -10.98 3.69
CA ALA A 75 -4.33 -11.18 3.36
C ALA A 75 -5.02 -9.91 2.87
N PHE A 76 -4.46 -8.74 3.18
CA PHE A 76 -4.89 -7.46 2.65
C PHE A 76 -3.69 -6.73 2.06
N SER A 77 -3.88 -6.06 0.94
CA SER A 77 -2.87 -5.19 0.34
C SER A 77 -3.53 -4.06 -0.45
N PHE A 78 -2.84 -2.94 -0.54
CA PHE A 78 -3.16 -1.94 -1.56
C PHE A 78 -2.38 -2.29 -2.82
N GLN A 79 -3.06 -2.35 -3.96
CA GLN A 79 -2.41 -2.44 -5.26
C GLN A 79 -2.36 -1.05 -5.88
N VAL A 80 -1.14 -0.60 -6.17
CA VAL A 80 -0.88 0.72 -6.73
C VAL A 80 -0.41 0.55 -8.17
N ALA A 81 -1.18 1.08 -9.11
CA ALA A 81 -0.77 1.09 -10.52
C ALA A 81 0.30 2.15 -10.75
N THR A 82 1.33 1.81 -11.51
CA THR A 82 2.38 2.75 -11.90
C THR A 82 2.49 2.82 -13.42
N ASP A 83 2.91 3.98 -13.93
CA ASP A 83 2.95 4.22 -15.37
C ASP A 83 4.29 3.86 -15.99
N ASP A 84 5.38 3.94 -15.20
CA ASP A 84 6.73 3.70 -15.68
C ASP A 84 7.65 3.21 -14.55
N GLN A 85 8.91 2.96 -14.89
CA GLN A 85 9.91 2.46 -13.94
C GLN A 85 10.22 3.51 -12.87
N GLU A 86 10.28 4.78 -13.25
CA GLU A 86 10.59 5.86 -12.30
C GLU A 86 9.56 5.93 -11.18
N GLU A 87 8.27 5.87 -11.53
CA GLU A 87 7.19 5.86 -10.55
C GLU A 87 7.22 4.60 -9.69
N THR A 88 7.45 3.44 -10.33
CA THR A 88 7.59 2.15 -9.62
C THR A 88 8.72 2.22 -8.60
N ASP A 89 9.88 2.72 -8.99
CA ASP A 89 11.05 2.86 -8.11
C ASP A 89 10.76 3.82 -6.97
N ARG A 90 10.11 4.94 -7.24
CA ARG A 90 9.81 5.96 -6.26
C ARG A 90 8.97 5.41 -5.11
N TYR A 91 7.87 4.71 -5.42
CA TYR A 91 6.99 4.15 -4.39
C TYR A 91 7.63 2.97 -3.68
N TRP A 92 8.26 2.07 -4.43
CA TRP A 92 8.95 0.91 -3.84
C TRP A 92 10.03 1.35 -2.87
N ASN A 93 10.89 2.25 -3.32
CA ASN A 93 12.02 2.71 -2.50
C ASN A 93 11.54 3.51 -1.28
N ALA A 94 10.47 4.29 -1.41
CA ALA A 94 9.91 5.01 -0.27
C ALA A 94 9.40 4.06 0.82
N ILE A 95 8.69 3.00 0.42
CA ILE A 95 8.12 2.02 1.37
C ILE A 95 9.22 1.18 2.01
N VAL A 96 10.07 0.59 1.19
CA VAL A 96 11.15 -0.29 1.66
C VAL A 96 12.18 0.50 2.46
N GLY A 97 12.52 1.72 2.00
CA GLY A 97 13.50 2.58 2.65
C GLY A 97 13.04 3.19 3.98
N ASN A 98 11.75 3.11 4.28
CA ASN A 98 11.19 3.63 5.54
C ASN A 98 10.92 2.50 6.55
N GLY A 99 11.85 1.58 6.68
CA GLY A 99 11.71 0.45 7.61
C GLY A 99 10.84 -0.69 7.09
N GLY A 100 10.56 -0.69 5.78
CA GLY A 100 9.79 -1.74 5.14
C GLY A 100 10.66 -2.91 4.68
N GLN A 101 10.04 -3.85 3.98
CA GLN A 101 10.70 -5.06 3.48
C GLN A 101 10.25 -5.39 2.07
N GLU A 102 11.20 -5.81 1.24
CA GLU A 102 10.88 -6.36 -0.07
C GLU A 102 10.24 -7.73 0.07
N SER A 103 9.32 -8.04 -0.82
CA SER A 103 8.79 -9.38 -1.02
C SER A 103 8.82 -9.71 -2.52
N GLU A 104 8.06 -10.70 -2.94
CA GLU A 104 8.13 -11.25 -4.29
C GLU A 104 7.07 -10.63 -5.20
N CYS A 105 7.33 -10.66 -6.52
CA CYS A 105 6.33 -10.36 -7.55
C CYS A 105 5.68 -8.96 -7.43
N GLY A 106 6.47 -7.96 -7.07
CA GLY A 106 5.97 -6.60 -6.91
C GLY A 106 5.33 -6.29 -5.56
N TRP A 107 5.38 -7.24 -4.63
CA TRP A 107 4.90 -7.04 -3.28
C TRP A 107 6.00 -6.50 -2.37
N CYS A 108 5.62 -5.62 -1.45
CA CYS A 108 6.48 -5.17 -0.36
C CYS A 108 5.62 -4.87 0.86
N ARG A 109 6.25 -4.75 2.02
CA ARG A 109 5.57 -4.37 3.26
C ARG A 109 6.14 -3.06 3.77
N ASP A 110 5.28 -2.24 4.36
CA ASP A 110 5.75 -1.04 5.03
C ASP A 110 6.20 -1.35 6.47
N ARG A 111 6.69 -0.30 7.15
CA ARG A 111 7.17 -0.40 8.53
C ARG A 111 6.14 -1.00 9.47
N TRP A 112 4.86 -0.76 9.21
CA TRP A 112 3.75 -1.19 10.07
C TRP A 112 3.19 -2.57 9.69
N GLY A 113 3.80 -3.22 8.71
CA GLY A 113 3.42 -4.56 8.27
C GLY A 113 2.33 -4.60 7.20
N LEU A 114 1.83 -3.44 6.77
CA LEU A 114 0.82 -3.37 5.71
C LEU A 114 1.46 -3.71 4.37
N SER A 115 0.81 -4.58 3.62
CA SER A 115 1.30 -5.05 2.32
C SER A 115 0.87 -4.13 1.19
N TRP A 116 1.77 -3.95 0.24
CA TRP A 116 1.60 -3.13 -0.95
C TRP A 116 2.01 -3.94 -2.18
N GLN A 117 1.22 -3.80 -3.25
CA GLN A 117 1.60 -4.30 -4.56
C GLN A 117 1.88 -3.10 -5.45
N ILE A 118 3.14 -2.89 -5.83
CA ILE A 118 3.52 -1.81 -6.74
C ILE A 118 3.57 -2.41 -8.13
N THR A 119 2.56 -2.12 -8.93
CA THR A 119 2.23 -2.89 -10.12
C THR A 119 2.20 -2.00 -11.36
N PRO A 120 3.25 -2.02 -12.18
CA PRO A 120 3.24 -1.28 -13.44
C PRO A 120 2.07 -1.71 -14.34
N ARG A 121 1.46 -0.74 -15.01
CA ARG A 121 0.31 -1.00 -15.90
C ARG A 121 0.64 -1.96 -17.01
N THR A 122 1.88 -1.95 -17.52
CA THR A 122 2.32 -2.91 -18.54
C THR A 122 2.10 -4.36 -18.08
N LEU A 123 2.33 -4.65 -16.79
CA LEU A 123 2.10 -5.99 -16.23
C LEU A 123 0.62 -6.34 -16.19
N THR A 124 -0.22 -5.46 -15.63
CA THR A 124 -1.66 -5.72 -15.55
C THR A 124 -2.30 -5.84 -16.93
N GLU A 125 -1.87 -5.02 -17.87
CA GLU A 125 -2.32 -5.09 -19.26
C GLU A 125 -1.94 -6.41 -19.92
N ALA A 126 -0.69 -6.86 -19.72
CA ALA A 126 -0.23 -8.13 -20.26
C ALA A 126 -1.05 -9.30 -19.71
N LEU A 127 -1.29 -9.31 -18.40
CA LEU A 127 -2.08 -10.37 -17.76
C LEU A 127 -3.53 -10.36 -18.25
N ALA A 128 -4.10 -9.18 -18.48
CA ALA A 128 -5.46 -9.03 -19.00
C ALA A 128 -5.63 -9.57 -20.42
N LYS A 129 -4.57 -9.56 -21.21
CA LYS A 129 -4.62 -10.10 -22.58
C LYS A 129 -4.80 -11.61 -22.64
N GLY A 130 -4.35 -12.32 -21.60
CA GLY A 130 -4.42 -13.77 -21.57
C GLY A 130 -3.46 -14.44 -22.53
N GLY A 131 -3.58 -15.75 -22.68
CA GLY A 131 -2.79 -16.54 -23.63
C GLY A 131 -1.29 -16.48 -23.39
N ALA A 132 -0.53 -16.55 -24.48
CA ALA A 132 0.93 -16.63 -24.44
C ALA A 132 1.58 -15.36 -23.91
N GLU A 133 1.04 -14.19 -24.25
CA GLU A 133 1.57 -12.91 -23.75
C GLU A 133 1.44 -12.83 -22.22
N ALA A 134 0.28 -13.18 -21.67
CA ALA A 134 0.06 -13.19 -20.24
C ALA A 134 0.99 -14.20 -19.55
N LYS A 135 1.15 -15.38 -20.12
CA LYS A 135 2.04 -16.40 -19.54
C LYS A 135 3.49 -15.92 -19.49
N ARG A 136 3.99 -15.32 -20.57
CA ARG A 136 5.37 -14.82 -20.60
C ARG A 136 5.59 -13.71 -19.57
N ALA A 137 4.66 -12.77 -19.46
CA ALA A 137 4.74 -11.71 -18.47
C ALA A 137 4.66 -12.25 -17.04
N PHE A 138 3.75 -13.19 -16.80
CA PHE A 138 3.60 -13.84 -15.50
C PHE A 138 4.88 -14.59 -15.10
N ASP A 139 5.46 -15.36 -16.01
CA ASP A 139 6.69 -16.11 -15.72
C ASP A 139 7.85 -15.16 -15.42
N ALA A 140 7.95 -14.03 -16.13
CA ALA A 140 8.95 -13.00 -15.85
C ALA A 140 8.73 -12.38 -14.46
N MET A 141 7.50 -12.01 -14.15
CA MET A 141 7.12 -11.44 -12.84
C MET A 141 7.51 -12.36 -11.68
N MET A 142 7.33 -13.66 -11.84
CA MET A 142 7.59 -14.66 -10.80
C MET A 142 9.07 -14.71 -10.38
N THR A 143 9.97 -14.14 -11.16
CA THR A 143 11.41 -14.09 -10.84
C THR A 143 11.82 -12.77 -10.18
N MET A 144 10.88 -11.84 -10.01
CA MET A 144 11.17 -10.46 -9.58
C MET A 144 10.80 -10.22 -8.13
N LYS A 145 11.44 -9.24 -7.52
CA LYS A 145 10.96 -8.55 -6.32
C LYS A 145 10.29 -7.26 -6.78
N LYS A 146 11.02 -6.14 -6.88
CA LYS A 146 10.51 -4.97 -7.57
C LYS A 146 10.32 -5.30 -9.06
N ILE A 147 9.21 -4.90 -9.64
CA ILE A 147 8.94 -5.17 -11.05
C ILE A 147 9.87 -4.34 -11.93
N ASP A 148 10.50 -5.01 -12.88
CA ASP A 148 11.33 -4.41 -13.93
C ASP A 148 10.47 -4.25 -15.17
N VAL A 149 10.11 -3.01 -15.47
CA VAL A 149 9.22 -2.68 -16.58
C VAL A 149 9.81 -3.14 -17.93
N ALA A 150 11.11 -2.93 -18.13
CA ALA A 150 11.77 -3.32 -19.38
C ALA A 150 11.71 -4.84 -19.60
N GLN A 151 11.90 -5.63 -18.54
CA GLN A 151 11.79 -7.09 -18.64
C GLN A 151 10.36 -7.55 -18.90
N ILE A 152 9.36 -6.90 -18.30
CA ILE A 152 7.96 -7.21 -18.60
C ILE A 152 7.65 -6.88 -20.05
N ASP A 153 8.05 -5.70 -20.53
CA ASP A 153 7.82 -5.30 -21.93
C ASP A 153 8.49 -6.27 -22.91
N ALA A 154 9.73 -6.70 -22.61
CA ALA A 154 10.43 -7.69 -23.43
C ALA A 154 9.69 -9.04 -23.42
N ALA A 155 9.21 -9.50 -22.28
CA ALA A 155 8.43 -10.74 -22.17
C ALA A 155 7.13 -10.66 -22.97
N ARG A 156 6.46 -9.51 -22.98
CA ARG A 156 5.25 -9.29 -23.77
C ARG A 156 5.47 -9.46 -25.27
N ARG A 157 6.61 -8.97 -25.75
CA ARG A 157 6.95 -9.05 -27.19
C ARG A 157 7.29 -10.48 -27.63
N GLY A 158 7.77 -11.31 -26.77
CA GLY A 158 8.16 -12.70 -27.04
C GLY A 158 9.62 -12.85 -27.41
#